data_9027d961fae180082a0cd0bbf6cceb97
#
_entry.id   9027d961fae180082a0cd0bbf6cceb97
#
_cell.length_a   1.000
_cell.length_b   1.000
_cell.length_c   1.000
_cell.angle_alpha   90.00
_cell.angle_beta   90.00
_cell.angle_gamma   90.00
#
_symmetry.space_group_name_H-M   'P 1'
#
loop_
_entity.id
_entity.type
_entity.pdbx_description
1 polymer ?
#
loop_
_entity_poly.entity_id
_entity_poly.type
_entity_poly.pdbx_seq_one_letter_code
_entity_poly.pdbx_strand_id
1 'polypeptide(L)'
;MAPSSDITIGKLLMAEYDRVKEEQKTRIGFRDNLLYVTLAAMVTVLFGAAQAHHTELLLALPVATCVLGWTYLANDQKISAIGRYVRTDLGPRLGDLAGEPGSPFGWEAAHRSDSRRKQRKIIQCVVDLIPFGAVPLAALVAFWLYGAGGFWPVTVSLVELAAVAALAAQIVVYAESAP
;
A
#
# COMPACT_ATOMS: atom_id res chain seq x y z
N MET A 1 39.96 33.33 -6.01
CA MET A 1 38.61 33.53 -5.44
C MET A 1 37.97 32.18 -5.35
N ALA A 2 38.08 31.51 -4.20
CA ALA A 2 37.44 30.21 -4.01
C ALA A 2 35.92 30.41 -4.02
N PRO A 3 35.14 29.55 -4.72
CA PRO A 3 33.70 29.65 -4.61
C PRO A 3 33.35 29.33 -3.15
N SER A 4 32.76 30.29 -2.45
CA SER A 4 32.20 30.09 -1.13
C SER A 4 31.07 29.06 -1.29
N SER A 5 31.36 27.80 -1.00
CA SER A 5 30.32 26.77 -0.91
C SER A 5 29.50 27.09 0.34
N ASP A 6 28.52 27.93 0.21
CA ASP A 6 27.55 28.30 1.25
C ASP A 6 26.61 27.14 1.61
N ILE A 7 27.05 25.92 1.28
CA ILE A 7 26.34 24.68 1.51
C ILE A 7 26.78 24.12 2.87
N THR A 8 25.94 24.34 3.88
CA THR A 8 26.12 23.72 5.19
C THR A 8 25.41 22.38 5.27
N ILE A 9 25.89 21.48 6.14
CA ILE A 9 25.24 20.17 6.39
C ILE A 9 23.76 20.36 6.76
N GLY A 10 23.43 21.38 7.55
CA GLY A 10 22.05 21.70 7.90
C GLY A 10 21.17 22.01 6.67
N LYS A 11 21.68 22.81 5.72
CA LYS A 11 20.96 23.09 4.47
C LYS A 11 20.74 21.82 3.63
N LEU A 12 21.70 20.91 3.57
CA LEU A 12 21.57 19.64 2.86
C LEU A 12 20.52 18.72 3.51
N LEU A 13 20.55 18.59 4.83
CA LEU A 13 19.58 17.75 5.57
C LEU A 13 18.15 18.33 5.49
N MET A 14 18.00 19.65 5.49
CA MET A 14 16.70 20.29 5.27
C MET A 14 16.18 20.07 3.84
N ALA A 15 17.04 20.19 2.84
CA ALA A 15 16.67 19.88 1.46
C ALA A 15 16.30 18.40 1.29
N GLU A 16 17.00 17.49 1.97
CA GLU A 16 16.66 16.07 2.00
C GLU A 16 15.30 15.84 2.66
N TYR A 17 15.03 16.47 3.81
CA TYR A 17 13.75 16.40 4.48
C TYR A 17 12.60 16.83 3.57
N ASP A 18 12.75 17.99 2.90
CA ASP A 18 11.72 18.50 2.01
C ASP A 18 11.45 17.55 0.85
N ARG A 19 12.50 16.97 0.24
CA ARG A 19 12.37 15.99 -0.85
C ARG A 19 11.72 14.70 -0.41
N VAL A 20 12.13 14.17 0.72
CA VAL A 20 11.58 12.93 1.29
C VAL A 20 10.10 13.11 1.68
N LYS A 21 9.74 14.28 2.22
CA LYS A 21 8.35 14.62 2.56
C LYS A 21 7.49 14.83 1.32
N GLU A 22 8.01 15.45 0.27
CA GLU A 22 7.29 15.59 -1.00
C GLU A 22 7.07 14.22 -1.66
N GLU A 23 8.08 13.33 -1.65
CA GLU A 23 7.92 11.96 -2.10
C GLU A 23 6.86 11.22 -1.28
N GLN A 24 6.87 11.35 0.06
CA GLN A 24 5.88 10.72 0.92
C GLN A 24 4.46 11.19 0.59
N LYS A 25 4.25 12.49 0.42
CA LYS A 25 2.96 13.08 0.04
C LYS A 25 2.46 12.56 -1.31
N THR A 26 3.34 12.54 -2.31
CA THR A 26 3.03 12.02 -3.65
C THR A 26 2.61 10.55 -3.59
N ARG A 27 3.33 9.73 -2.80
CA ARG A 27 3.02 8.31 -2.62
C ARG A 27 1.70 8.08 -1.91
N ILE A 28 1.34 8.92 -0.94
CA ILE A 28 0.03 8.84 -0.26
C ILE A 28 -1.08 9.07 -1.28
N GLY A 29 -1.00 10.13 -2.09
CA GLY A 29 -1.99 10.39 -3.13
C GLY A 29 -2.06 9.28 -4.18
N PHE A 30 -0.91 8.71 -4.57
CA PHE A 30 -0.88 7.58 -5.50
C PHE A 30 -1.51 6.32 -4.91
N ARG A 31 -1.25 6.01 -3.64
CA ARG A 31 -1.87 4.88 -2.93
C ARG A 31 -3.40 5.00 -2.89
N ASP A 32 -3.90 6.19 -2.56
CA ASP A 32 -5.34 6.42 -2.49
C ASP A 32 -5.98 6.30 -3.88
N ASN A 33 -5.31 6.78 -4.92
CA ASN A 33 -5.75 6.61 -6.31
C ASN A 33 -5.80 5.13 -6.74
N LEU A 34 -4.82 4.32 -6.33
CA LEU A 34 -4.83 2.87 -6.59
C LEU A 34 -6.07 2.19 -6.03
N LEU A 35 -6.55 2.61 -4.85
CA LEU A 35 -7.78 2.08 -4.28
C LEU A 35 -9.00 2.42 -5.15
N TYR A 36 -9.11 3.66 -5.62
CA TYR A 36 -10.20 4.06 -6.53
C TYR A 36 -10.15 3.32 -7.87
N VAL A 37 -8.96 3.15 -8.44
CA VAL A 37 -8.77 2.36 -9.67
C VAL A 37 -9.17 0.91 -9.44
N THR A 38 -8.84 0.32 -8.28
CA THR A 38 -9.24 -1.04 -7.94
C THR A 38 -10.76 -1.17 -7.87
N LEU A 39 -11.44 -0.24 -7.19
CA LEU A 39 -12.91 -0.25 -7.13
C LEU A 39 -13.55 -0.09 -8.52
N ALA A 40 -13.01 0.79 -9.36
CA ALA A 40 -13.47 0.95 -10.74
C ALA A 40 -13.29 -0.33 -11.57
N ALA A 41 -12.13 -0.98 -11.47
CA ALA A 41 -11.87 -2.25 -12.13
C ALA A 41 -12.85 -3.35 -11.67
N MET A 42 -13.12 -3.44 -10.37
CA MET A 42 -14.11 -4.38 -9.83
C MET A 42 -15.49 -4.17 -10.43
N VAL A 43 -15.98 -2.93 -10.40
CA VAL A 43 -17.31 -2.59 -10.96
C VAL A 43 -17.35 -2.95 -12.45
N THR A 44 -16.29 -2.63 -13.20
CA THR A 44 -16.22 -2.91 -14.64
C THR A 44 -16.27 -4.41 -14.92
N VAL A 45 -15.49 -5.22 -14.22
CA VAL A 45 -15.45 -6.67 -14.42
C VAL A 45 -16.78 -7.31 -14.01
N LEU A 46 -17.32 -6.95 -12.83
CA LEU A 46 -18.58 -7.50 -12.35
C LEU A 46 -19.76 -7.15 -13.27
N PHE A 47 -19.81 -5.89 -13.71
CA PHE A 47 -20.85 -5.45 -14.65
C PHE A 47 -20.71 -6.15 -16.00
N GLY A 48 -19.48 -6.25 -16.53
CA GLY A 48 -19.20 -6.94 -17.79
C GLY A 48 -19.59 -8.42 -17.73
N ALA A 49 -19.23 -9.12 -16.66
CA ALA A 49 -19.60 -10.52 -16.45
C ALA A 49 -21.12 -10.72 -16.36
N ALA A 50 -21.82 -9.82 -15.66
CA ALA A 50 -23.28 -9.85 -15.54
C ALA A 50 -23.98 -9.60 -16.87
N GLN A 51 -23.52 -8.63 -17.66
CA GLN A 51 -24.12 -8.30 -18.97
C GLN A 51 -23.85 -9.36 -20.04
N ALA A 52 -22.65 -9.91 -20.07
CA ALA A 52 -22.27 -10.92 -21.03
C ALA A 52 -22.80 -12.31 -20.68
N HIS A 53 -23.27 -12.52 -19.47
CA HIS A 53 -23.64 -13.84 -18.91
C HIS A 53 -22.48 -14.88 -19.03
N HIS A 54 -21.24 -14.39 -18.98
CA HIS A 54 -20.03 -15.21 -19.04
C HIS A 54 -19.27 -15.17 -17.71
N THR A 55 -19.37 -16.23 -16.94
CA THR A 55 -18.74 -16.35 -15.61
C THR A 55 -17.21 -16.35 -15.68
N GLU A 56 -16.63 -16.77 -16.82
CA GLU A 56 -15.18 -16.77 -17.07
C GLU A 56 -14.57 -15.37 -17.01
N LEU A 57 -15.37 -14.31 -17.29
CA LEU A 57 -14.91 -12.94 -17.15
C LEU A 57 -14.57 -12.57 -15.71
N LEU A 58 -15.11 -13.28 -14.73
CA LEU A 58 -14.76 -13.09 -13.32
C LEU A 58 -13.29 -13.39 -13.02
N LEU A 59 -12.61 -14.22 -13.85
CA LEU A 59 -11.18 -14.49 -13.71
C LEU A 59 -10.30 -13.25 -13.97
N ALA A 60 -10.81 -12.24 -14.68
CA ALA A 60 -10.10 -10.98 -14.83
C ALA A 60 -9.96 -10.21 -13.52
N LEU A 61 -10.84 -10.49 -12.54
CA LEU A 61 -10.89 -9.75 -11.28
C LEU A 61 -9.71 -10.08 -10.36
N PRO A 62 -9.36 -11.36 -10.07
CA PRO A 62 -8.16 -11.70 -9.32
C PRO A 62 -6.88 -11.14 -9.94
N VAL A 63 -6.75 -11.20 -11.29
CA VAL A 63 -5.58 -10.64 -11.98
C VAL A 63 -5.45 -9.14 -11.72
N ALA A 64 -6.52 -8.39 -11.96
CA ALA A 64 -6.51 -6.93 -11.77
C ALA A 64 -6.24 -6.56 -10.31
N THR A 65 -6.92 -7.21 -9.36
CA THR A 65 -6.76 -6.92 -7.94
C THR A 65 -5.40 -7.35 -7.39
N CYS A 66 -4.79 -8.43 -7.90
CA CYS A 66 -3.43 -8.81 -7.52
C CYS A 66 -2.40 -7.77 -7.99
N VAL A 67 -2.44 -7.34 -9.25
CA VAL A 67 -1.49 -6.33 -9.76
C VAL A 67 -1.63 -5.02 -9.00
N LEU A 68 -2.86 -4.53 -8.84
CA LEU A 68 -3.13 -3.28 -8.13
C LEU A 68 -2.81 -3.41 -6.63
N GLY A 69 -3.13 -4.54 -6.01
CA GLY A 69 -2.87 -4.81 -4.60
C GLY A 69 -1.38 -4.90 -4.25
N TRP A 70 -0.57 -5.56 -5.08
CA TRP A 70 0.88 -5.56 -4.92
C TRP A 70 1.48 -4.17 -5.06
N THR A 71 0.99 -3.39 -6.03
CA THR A 71 1.43 -2.00 -6.22
C THR A 71 1.03 -1.12 -5.03
N TYR A 72 -0.20 -1.31 -4.53
CA TYR A 72 -0.70 -0.64 -3.32
C TYR A 72 0.17 -0.96 -2.11
N LEU A 73 0.42 -2.25 -1.84
CA LEU A 73 1.22 -2.71 -0.70
C LEU A 73 2.66 -2.20 -0.78
N ALA A 74 3.32 -2.29 -1.95
CA ALA A 74 4.67 -1.79 -2.16
C ALA A 74 4.77 -0.27 -1.92
N ASN A 75 3.74 0.46 -2.31
CA ASN A 75 3.68 1.91 -2.09
C ASN A 75 3.47 2.25 -0.61
N ASP A 76 2.60 1.53 0.10
CA ASP A 76 2.36 1.70 1.55
C ASP A 76 3.62 1.37 2.37
N GLN A 77 4.36 0.33 1.98
CA GLN A 77 5.66 0.00 2.59
C GLN A 77 6.67 1.14 2.45
N LYS A 78 6.75 1.78 1.30
CA LYS A 78 7.64 2.93 1.07
C LYS A 78 7.22 4.15 1.88
N ILE A 79 5.92 4.46 1.97
CA ILE A 79 5.39 5.53 2.82
C ILE A 79 5.81 5.32 4.28
N SER A 80 5.65 4.09 4.78
CA SER A 80 6.03 3.72 6.14
C SER A 80 7.55 3.76 6.37
N ALA A 81 8.35 3.35 5.37
CA ALA A 81 9.81 3.42 5.42
C ALA A 81 10.31 4.87 5.50
N ILE A 82 9.74 5.77 4.69
CA ILE A 82 10.02 7.20 4.74
C ILE A 82 9.73 7.77 6.13
N GLY A 83 8.54 7.52 6.66
CA GLY A 83 8.18 8.00 8.00
C GLY A 83 9.09 7.47 9.11
N ARG A 84 9.59 6.23 8.95
CA ARG A 84 10.58 5.65 9.86
C ARG A 84 11.92 6.37 9.73
N TYR A 85 12.44 6.54 8.53
CA TYR A 85 13.69 7.22 8.26
C TYR A 85 13.72 8.64 8.84
N VAL A 86 12.69 9.43 8.56
CA VAL A 86 12.58 10.80 9.10
C VAL A 86 12.63 10.80 10.61
N ARG A 87 11.97 9.85 11.27
CA ARG A 87 11.92 9.80 12.74
C ARG A 87 13.19 9.29 13.39
N THR A 88 13.81 8.23 12.84
CA THR A 88 14.90 7.50 13.51
C THR A 88 16.28 7.97 13.09
N ASP A 89 16.41 8.67 11.98
CA ASP A 89 17.69 9.13 11.44
C ASP A 89 17.69 10.66 11.20
N LEU A 90 16.89 11.12 10.24
CA LEU A 90 16.97 12.51 9.78
C LEU A 90 16.57 13.53 10.87
N GLY A 91 15.49 13.22 11.62
CA GLY A 91 15.03 14.09 12.70
C GLY A 91 16.07 14.27 13.81
N PRO A 92 16.62 13.20 14.42
CA PRO A 92 17.69 13.30 15.40
C PRO A 92 18.91 14.08 14.90
N ARG A 93 19.39 13.83 13.69
CA ARG A 93 20.52 14.57 13.09
C ARG A 93 20.25 16.07 12.96
N LEU A 94 19.03 16.45 12.60
CA LEU A 94 18.62 17.85 12.57
C LEU A 94 18.50 18.45 13.97
N GLY A 95 18.00 17.68 14.95
CA GLY A 95 17.93 18.08 16.34
C GLY A 95 19.32 18.37 16.93
N ASP A 96 20.26 17.47 16.71
CA ASP A 96 21.65 17.63 17.18
C ASP A 96 22.30 18.90 16.59
N LEU A 97 22.07 19.19 15.31
CA LEU A 97 22.56 20.42 14.66
C LEU A 97 21.89 21.69 15.22
N ALA A 98 20.65 21.59 15.69
CA ALA A 98 19.92 22.70 16.31
C ALA A 98 20.27 22.90 17.79
N GLY A 99 21.07 21.99 18.39
CA GLY A 99 21.38 21.98 19.82
C GLY A 99 20.24 21.47 20.71
N GLU A 100 19.24 20.86 20.11
CA GLU A 100 18.07 20.25 20.78
C GLU A 100 18.17 18.73 20.66
N PRO A 101 18.45 17.98 21.74
CA PRO A 101 18.54 16.53 21.66
C PRO A 101 17.18 15.90 21.31
N GLY A 102 17.12 15.15 20.22
CA GLY A 102 15.93 14.45 19.75
C GLY A 102 15.40 14.96 18.40
N SER A 103 14.22 14.47 18.03
CA SER A 103 13.60 14.91 16.76
C SER A 103 12.82 16.23 16.96
N PRO A 104 13.11 17.28 16.20
CA PRO A 104 12.38 18.54 16.26
C PRO A 104 10.95 18.43 15.69
N PHE A 105 10.60 17.27 15.09
CA PHE A 105 9.32 17.03 14.44
C PHE A 105 8.28 16.42 15.39
N GLY A 106 7.64 17.28 16.20
CA GLY A 106 6.64 16.86 17.19
C GLY A 106 5.42 16.13 16.62
N TRP A 107 5.00 16.44 15.38
CA TRP A 107 3.86 15.80 14.74
C TRP A 107 4.02 14.27 14.60
N GLU A 108 5.19 13.80 14.18
CA GLU A 108 5.42 12.34 13.98
C GLU A 108 5.44 11.58 15.30
N ALA A 109 5.95 12.23 16.37
CA ALA A 109 5.92 11.68 17.72
C ALA A 109 4.49 11.63 18.26
N ALA A 110 3.73 12.73 18.16
CA ALA A 110 2.36 12.84 18.65
C ALA A 110 1.40 11.85 17.95
N HIS A 111 1.52 11.68 16.62
CA HIS A 111 0.68 10.76 15.88
C HIS A 111 0.90 9.28 16.26
N ARG A 112 2.09 8.92 16.72
CA ARG A 112 2.42 7.55 17.13
C ARG A 112 2.12 7.23 18.60
N SER A 113 2.02 8.22 19.45
CA SER A 113 1.66 8.04 20.88
C SER A 113 0.18 7.78 21.11
N ASP A 114 -0.65 7.82 20.05
CA ASP A 114 -2.08 7.57 20.13
C ASP A 114 -2.39 6.12 20.54
N SER A 115 -3.11 5.97 21.65
CA SER A 115 -3.54 4.70 22.23
C SER A 115 -4.37 3.83 21.27
N ARG A 116 -5.03 4.44 20.27
CA ARG A 116 -5.86 3.76 19.27
C ARG A 116 -5.08 3.23 18.05
N ARG A 117 -3.76 3.31 18.05
CA ARG A 117 -2.92 2.89 16.94
C ARG A 117 -3.17 1.44 16.50
N LYS A 118 -3.25 0.50 17.47
CA LYS A 118 -3.52 -0.93 17.18
C LYS A 118 -4.87 -1.11 16.50
N GLN A 119 -5.90 -0.45 17.02
CA GLN A 119 -7.24 -0.53 16.44
C GLN A 119 -7.27 0.00 14.99
N ARG A 120 -6.63 1.15 14.72
CA ARG A 120 -6.52 1.70 13.36
C ARG A 120 -5.81 0.76 12.39
N LYS A 121 -4.73 0.09 12.84
CA LYS A 121 -4.03 -0.91 12.02
C LYS A 121 -4.92 -2.11 11.67
N ILE A 122 -5.65 -2.63 12.64
CA ILE A 122 -6.58 -3.74 12.40
C ILE A 122 -7.67 -3.32 11.41
N ILE A 123 -8.26 -2.14 11.61
CA ILE A 123 -9.28 -1.61 10.69
C ILE A 123 -8.70 -1.45 9.29
N GLN A 124 -7.50 -0.88 9.16
CA GLN A 124 -6.84 -0.73 7.86
C GLN A 124 -6.60 -2.09 7.20
N CYS A 125 -6.08 -3.07 7.93
CA CYS A 125 -5.86 -4.42 7.42
C CYS A 125 -7.17 -5.06 6.93
N VAL A 126 -8.27 -4.92 7.67
CA VAL A 126 -9.59 -5.42 7.26
C VAL A 126 -10.08 -4.70 6.00
N VAL A 127 -9.95 -3.37 5.95
CA VAL A 127 -10.33 -2.57 4.78
C VAL A 127 -9.53 -2.98 3.54
N ASP A 128 -8.25 -3.26 3.68
CA ASP A 128 -7.38 -3.67 2.57
C ASP A 128 -7.68 -5.12 2.12
N LEU A 129 -8.03 -6.02 3.06
CA LEU A 129 -8.37 -7.40 2.73
C LEU A 129 -9.69 -7.54 1.97
N ILE A 130 -10.60 -6.59 2.04
CA ILE A 130 -11.85 -6.64 1.28
C ILE A 130 -11.58 -6.59 -0.22
N PRO A 131 -10.98 -5.52 -0.79
CA PRO A 131 -10.76 -5.43 -2.23
C PRO A 131 -9.69 -6.37 -2.75
N PHE A 132 -8.65 -6.65 -1.98
CA PHE A 132 -7.50 -7.43 -2.45
C PHE A 132 -7.54 -8.91 -2.06
N GLY A 133 -8.47 -9.32 -1.19
CA GLY A 133 -8.62 -10.70 -0.72
C GLY A 133 -10.04 -11.24 -0.90
N ALA A 134 -11.02 -10.68 -0.18
CA ALA A 134 -12.36 -11.23 -0.13
C ALA A 134 -13.09 -11.17 -1.48
N VAL A 135 -13.04 -10.04 -2.19
CA VAL A 135 -13.74 -9.86 -3.47
C VAL A 135 -13.16 -10.76 -4.58
N PRO A 136 -11.83 -10.82 -4.83
CA PRO A 136 -11.28 -11.75 -5.81
C PRO A 136 -11.52 -13.22 -5.43
N LEU A 137 -11.49 -13.57 -4.15
CA LEU A 137 -11.82 -14.91 -3.70
C LEU A 137 -13.29 -15.25 -3.99
N ALA A 138 -14.22 -14.34 -3.73
CA ALA A 138 -15.63 -14.51 -4.07
C ALA A 138 -15.85 -14.70 -5.58
N ALA A 139 -15.10 -13.99 -6.41
CA ALA A 139 -15.14 -14.15 -7.86
C ALA A 139 -14.65 -15.54 -8.31
N LEU A 140 -13.56 -16.06 -7.71
CA LEU A 140 -13.10 -17.43 -7.96
C LEU A 140 -14.12 -18.47 -7.53
N VAL A 141 -14.73 -18.29 -6.36
CA VAL A 141 -15.80 -19.19 -5.89
C VAL A 141 -16.99 -19.17 -6.83
N ALA A 142 -17.43 -17.98 -7.28
CA ALA A 142 -18.51 -17.86 -8.25
C ALA A 142 -18.17 -18.54 -9.58
N PHE A 143 -16.92 -18.39 -10.05
CA PHE A 143 -16.45 -19.10 -11.25
C PHE A 143 -16.50 -20.62 -11.07
N TRP A 144 -16.08 -21.18 -9.93
CA TRP A 144 -16.12 -22.63 -9.71
C TRP A 144 -17.54 -23.19 -9.54
N LEU A 145 -18.47 -22.37 -9.04
CA LEU A 145 -19.86 -22.81 -8.87
C LEU A 145 -20.69 -22.73 -10.16
N TYR A 146 -20.41 -21.74 -11.02
CA TYR A 146 -21.27 -21.37 -12.13
C TYR A 146 -20.56 -21.36 -13.50
N GLY A 147 -19.23 -21.49 -13.54
CA GLY A 147 -18.45 -21.47 -14.76
C GLY A 147 -18.59 -22.78 -15.54
N ALA A 148 -18.40 -22.69 -16.86
CA ALA A 148 -18.49 -23.84 -17.76
C ALA A 148 -17.39 -24.90 -17.53
N GLY A 149 -16.37 -24.58 -16.75
CA GLY A 149 -15.22 -25.45 -16.49
C GLY A 149 -14.26 -25.50 -17.69
N GLY A 150 -13.34 -26.46 -17.63
CA GLY A 150 -12.33 -26.66 -18.67
C GLY A 150 -10.91 -26.59 -18.09
N PHE A 151 -9.98 -27.27 -18.75
CA PHE A 151 -8.62 -27.40 -18.25
C PHE A 151 -7.94 -26.02 -18.03
N TRP A 152 -7.98 -25.17 -19.02
CA TRP A 152 -7.30 -23.85 -18.95
C TRP A 152 -7.91 -22.89 -17.92
N PRO A 153 -9.25 -22.64 -17.91
CA PRO A 153 -9.84 -21.76 -16.89
C PRO A 153 -9.63 -22.24 -15.47
N VAL A 154 -9.70 -23.55 -15.22
CA VAL A 154 -9.44 -24.14 -13.89
C VAL A 154 -7.97 -23.96 -13.52
N THR A 155 -7.02 -24.22 -14.41
CA THR A 155 -5.59 -24.02 -14.14
C THR A 155 -5.30 -22.57 -13.82
N VAL A 156 -5.83 -21.63 -14.59
CA VAL A 156 -5.69 -20.18 -14.34
C VAL A 156 -6.25 -19.81 -12.96
N SER A 157 -7.46 -20.26 -12.64
CA SER A 157 -8.11 -19.96 -11.35
C SER A 157 -7.31 -20.46 -10.13
N LEU A 158 -6.61 -21.58 -10.26
CA LEU A 158 -5.74 -22.11 -9.19
C LEU A 158 -4.48 -21.25 -9.00
N VAL A 159 -3.89 -20.78 -10.10
CA VAL A 159 -2.75 -19.82 -10.03
C VAL A 159 -3.19 -18.52 -9.41
N GLU A 160 -4.35 -18.01 -9.80
CA GLU A 160 -4.94 -16.79 -9.23
C GLU A 160 -5.24 -16.93 -7.74
N LEU A 161 -5.78 -18.09 -7.32
CA LEU A 161 -6.01 -18.37 -5.91
C LEU A 161 -4.70 -18.28 -5.12
N ALA A 162 -3.64 -18.90 -5.62
CA ALA A 162 -2.32 -18.84 -4.98
C ALA A 162 -1.80 -17.39 -4.91
N ALA A 163 -1.98 -16.59 -5.96
CA ALA A 163 -1.56 -15.19 -5.99
C ALA A 163 -2.36 -14.33 -5.00
N VAL A 164 -3.69 -14.49 -4.94
CA VAL A 164 -4.56 -13.80 -3.98
C VAL A 164 -4.19 -14.19 -2.55
N ALA A 165 -3.98 -15.47 -2.28
CA ALA A 165 -3.56 -15.95 -0.95
C ALA A 165 -2.20 -15.37 -0.54
N ALA A 166 -1.22 -15.32 -1.45
CA ALA A 166 0.08 -14.72 -1.20
C ALA A 166 -0.04 -13.21 -0.89
N LEU A 167 -0.84 -12.48 -1.66
CA LEU A 167 -1.07 -11.05 -1.42
C LEU A 167 -1.76 -10.81 -0.08
N ALA A 168 -2.82 -11.56 0.23
CA ALA A 168 -3.54 -11.46 1.50
C ALA A 168 -2.62 -11.76 2.70
N ALA A 169 -1.79 -12.80 2.60
CA ALA A 169 -0.80 -13.13 3.62
C ALA A 169 0.20 -11.97 3.82
N GLN A 170 0.68 -11.36 2.75
CA GLN A 170 1.60 -10.21 2.84
C GLN A 170 0.95 -8.98 3.47
N ILE A 171 -0.32 -8.71 3.18
CA ILE A 171 -1.08 -7.61 3.82
C ILE A 171 -1.14 -7.84 5.34
N VAL A 172 -1.46 -9.07 5.78
CA VAL A 172 -1.54 -9.41 7.20
C VAL A 172 -0.17 -9.31 7.89
N VAL A 173 0.86 -9.93 7.30
CA VAL A 173 2.24 -9.90 7.84
C VAL A 173 2.74 -8.46 7.97
N TYR A 174 2.45 -7.63 6.97
CA TYR A 174 2.85 -6.23 7.00
C TYR A 174 2.09 -5.42 8.05
N ALA A 175 0.80 -5.68 8.23
CA ALA A 175 0.01 -5.05 9.30
C ALA A 175 0.55 -5.38 10.69
N GLU A 176 1.09 -6.59 10.91
CA GLU A 176 1.71 -7.00 12.17
C GLU A 176 3.11 -6.41 12.36
N SER A 177 3.93 -6.38 11.29
CA SER A 177 5.35 -6.04 11.33
C SER A 177 5.63 -4.53 11.40
N ALA A 178 4.66 -3.67 11.10
CA ALA A 178 4.87 -2.22 11.11
C ALA A 178 4.99 -1.69 12.56
N PRO A 179 6.22 -1.31 13.02
CA PRO A 179 6.51 -0.90 14.41
C PRO A 179 5.86 0.42 14.78
#